data_f6602dc1ca0e81cb4eaf96fa2c442363
#
_entry.id   f6602dc1ca0e81cb4eaf96fa2c442363
#
_cell.length_a   1.000
_cell.length_b   1.000
_cell.length_c   1.000
_cell.angle_alpha   90.00
_cell.angle_beta   90.00
_cell.angle_gamma   90.00
#
_symmetry.space_group_name_H-M   'P 1'
#
loop_
_entity.id
_entity.type
_entity.pdbx_description
1 polymer ?
#
loop_
_entity_poly.entity_id
_entity_poly.type
_entity_poly.pdbx_seq_one_letter_code
_entity_poly.pdbx_strand_id
1 'polypeptide(L)'
;MRTIEAFYAFDSSMHIILVLPVSQQAYWKDLCETYHFALRHDIADGGETRFHSVKNGLAYVKGEGLVGVHDGVRPFVSREVIAGCYEAAQTKQAVIPVIDVVETVRHLTKPGSETVPRNDYKLVQTPQVFEVQLLKEAYQQEYTDAFTDDASVVEAMAGRSVWCREIEKILN
;
A
#
# COMPACT_ATOMS: atom_id res chain seq x y z
N MET A 1 -4.05 6.92 14.20
CA MET A 1 -3.99 6.05 15.40
C MET A 1 -4.56 4.67 15.13
N ARG A 2 -5.88 4.49 14.89
CA ARG A 2 -6.52 3.17 14.71
C ARG A 2 -5.84 2.27 13.67
N THR A 3 -5.38 2.85 12.56
CA THR A 3 -4.64 2.09 11.53
C THR A 3 -3.35 1.51 12.10
N ILE A 4 -2.56 2.30 12.83
CA ILE A 4 -1.33 1.82 13.50
C ILE A 4 -1.67 0.74 14.52
N GLU A 5 -2.75 0.92 15.31
CA GLU A 5 -3.21 -0.06 16.29
C GLU A 5 -3.56 -1.41 15.65
N ALA A 6 -4.18 -1.40 14.46
CA ALA A 6 -4.55 -2.64 13.75
C ALA A 6 -3.31 -3.46 13.36
N PHE A 7 -2.26 -2.82 12.82
CA PHE A 7 -1.01 -3.49 12.48
C PHE A 7 -0.21 -3.91 13.70
N TYR A 8 -0.15 -3.08 14.72
CA TYR A 8 0.51 -3.41 15.99
C TYR A 8 -0.17 -4.58 16.70
N ALA A 9 -1.49 -4.65 16.67
CA ALA A 9 -2.26 -5.76 17.22
C ALA A 9 -2.09 -7.06 16.42
N PHE A 10 -1.78 -6.97 15.12
CA PHE A 10 -1.44 -8.11 14.29
C PHE A 10 -0.06 -8.67 14.67
N ASP A 11 0.96 -7.81 14.70
CA ASP A 11 2.31 -8.15 15.11
C ASP A 11 2.99 -6.94 15.79
N SER A 12 3.19 -7.02 17.09
CA SER A 12 3.80 -5.94 17.89
C SER A 12 5.28 -5.72 17.61
N SER A 13 5.93 -6.63 16.88
CA SER A 13 7.31 -6.51 16.43
C SER A 13 7.46 -5.75 15.10
N MET A 14 6.35 -5.47 14.41
CA MET A 14 6.39 -4.71 13.15
C MET A 14 7.05 -3.35 13.34
N HIS A 15 7.97 -3.01 12.44
CA HIS A 15 8.47 -1.66 12.30
C HIS A 15 7.46 -0.82 11.51
N ILE A 16 6.78 0.09 12.17
CA ILE A 16 5.75 0.95 11.57
C ILE A 16 6.37 2.30 11.22
N ILE A 17 6.18 2.72 9.97
CA ILE A 17 6.63 4.01 9.45
C ILE A 17 5.40 4.79 9.01
N LEU A 18 5.13 5.90 9.67
CA LEU A 18 4.04 6.81 9.32
C LEU A 18 4.57 7.91 8.42
N VAL A 19 4.08 7.96 7.18
CA VAL A 19 4.46 9.01 6.23
C VAL A 19 3.45 10.14 6.28
N LEU A 20 3.90 11.33 6.65
CA LEU A 20 3.05 12.53 6.78
C LEU A 20 3.69 13.75 6.10
N PRO A 21 2.89 14.64 5.50
CA PRO A 21 3.38 15.96 5.12
C PRO A 21 4.05 16.64 6.33
N VAL A 22 5.19 17.30 6.10
CA VAL A 22 5.94 17.99 7.16
C VAL A 22 5.06 18.92 7.98
N SER A 23 4.14 19.63 7.31
CA SER A 23 3.18 20.54 7.94
C SER A 23 2.18 19.87 8.91
N GLN A 24 2.02 18.54 8.84
CA GLN A 24 1.10 17.78 9.69
C GLN A 24 1.81 17.04 10.84
N GLN A 25 3.14 17.00 10.85
CA GLN A 25 3.88 16.21 11.84
C GLN A 25 3.79 16.80 13.24
N ALA A 26 3.80 18.13 13.39
CA ALA A 26 3.60 18.77 14.69
C ALA A 26 2.20 18.44 15.24
N TYR A 27 1.17 18.60 14.42
CA TYR A 27 -0.21 18.26 14.80
C TYR A 27 -0.35 16.77 15.18
N TRP A 28 0.31 15.87 14.47
CA TRP A 28 0.33 14.44 14.83
C TRP A 28 0.93 14.20 16.21
N LYS A 29 2.03 14.86 16.56
CA LYS A 29 2.65 14.77 17.89
C LYS A 29 1.71 15.27 18.98
N ASP A 30 1.06 16.42 18.77
CA ASP A 30 0.06 16.97 19.70
C ASP A 30 -1.11 15.98 19.91
N LEU A 31 -1.56 15.32 18.84
CA LEU A 31 -2.58 14.27 18.94
C LEU A 31 -2.10 13.06 19.75
N CYS A 32 -0.86 12.61 19.53
CA CYS A 32 -0.28 11.50 20.30
C CYS A 32 -0.24 11.83 21.80
N GLU A 33 0.15 13.04 22.16
CA GLU A 33 0.15 13.51 23.56
C GLU A 33 -1.27 13.58 24.13
N THR A 34 -2.19 14.22 23.39
CA THR A 34 -3.59 14.42 23.82
C THR A 34 -4.31 13.09 24.08
N TYR A 35 -4.08 12.09 23.22
CA TYR A 35 -4.75 10.79 23.34
C TYR A 35 -3.86 9.71 23.98
N HIS A 36 -2.72 10.09 24.55
CA HIS A 36 -1.76 9.15 25.18
C HIS A 36 -1.38 7.99 24.27
N PHE A 37 -1.19 8.28 22.97
CA PHE A 37 -0.85 7.29 21.96
C PHE A 37 0.65 6.97 22.02
N ALA A 38 1.00 5.84 22.64
CA ALA A 38 2.37 5.45 22.95
C ALA A 38 2.94 4.35 22.03
N LEU A 39 2.19 3.92 20.99
CA LEU A 39 2.69 2.88 20.08
C LEU A 39 3.88 3.40 19.28
N ARG A 40 4.96 2.60 19.30
CA ARG A 40 6.22 2.97 18.65
C ARG A 40 6.04 2.99 17.13
N HIS A 41 6.43 4.08 16.50
CA HIS A 41 6.47 4.25 15.04
C HIS A 41 7.47 5.34 14.68
N ASP A 42 8.05 5.24 13.49
CA ASP A 42 8.85 6.31 12.91
C ASP A 42 7.98 7.24 12.06
N ILE A 43 8.42 8.48 11.89
CA ILE A 43 7.74 9.46 11.03
C ILE A 43 8.68 9.79 9.88
N ALA A 44 8.22 9.59 8.65
CA ALA A 44 8.89 9.98 7.42
C ALA A 44 8.16 11.17 6.77
N ASP A 45 8.91 11.98 6.03
CA ASP A 45 8.35 13.13 5.32
C ASP A 45 7.53 12.67 4.12
N GLY A 46 6.34 13.21 3.97
CA GLY A 46 5.55 13.09 2.75
C GLY A 46 6.23 13.79 1.58
N GLY A 47 6.07 13.22 0.39
CA GLY A 47 6.58 13.79 -0.84
C GLY A 47 5.47 14.51 -1.65
N GLU A 48 5.83 14.98 -2.83
CA GLU A 48 4.94 15.73 -3.73
C GLU A 48 3.73 14.88 -4.18
N THR A 49 3.94 13.59 -4.39
CA THR A 49 2.89 12.63 -4.75
C THR A 49 2.89 11.44 -3.80
N ARG A 50 1.89 10.53 -3.94
CA ARG A 50 1.86 9.26 -3.21
C ARG A 50 3.13 8.44 -3.46
N PHE A 51 3.60 8.38 -4.70
CA PHE A 51 4.85 7.71 -5.07
C PHE A 51 6.05 8.25 -4.26
N HIS A 52 6.25 9.56 -4.24
CA HIS A 52 7.36 10.17 -3.52
C HIS A 52 7.24 9.96 -2.00
N SER A 53 6.02 9.97 -1.48
CA SER A 53 5.74 9.68 -0.07
C SER A 53 6.14 8.25 0.30
N VAL A 54 5.75 7.25 -0.49
CA VAL A 54 6.14 5.85 -0.27
C VAL A 54 7.66 5.68 -0.41
N LYS A 55 8.26 6.29 -1.42
CA LYS A 55 9.73 6.28 -1.61
C LYS A 55 10.47 6.81 -0.38
N ASN A 56 10.01 7.90 0.21
CA ASN A 56 10.57 8.45 1.45
C ASN A 56 10.41 7.48 2.62
N GLY A 57 9.23 6.85 2.77
CA GLY A 57 9.00 5.83 3.79
C GLY A 57 9.92 4.62 3.62
N LEU A 58 10.14 4.15 2.39
CA LEU A 58 11.01 3.01 2.10
C LEU A 58 12.48 3.26 2.48
N ALA A 59 12.93 4.51 2.59
CA ALA A 59 14.27 4.84 3.06
C ALA A 59 14.49 4.44 4.54
N TYR A 60 13.43 4.34 5.32
CA TYR A 60 13.46 3.90 6.73
C TYR A 60 13.45 2.36 6.86
N VAL A 61 13.02 1.64 5.85
CA VAL A 61 12.99 0.17 5.85
C VAL A 61 14.41 -0.36 5.71
N LYS A 62 14.87 -1.13 6.71
CA LYS A 62 16.21 -1.72 6.75
C LYS A 62 16.13 -3.24 6.68
N GLY A 63 17.12 -3.84 6.04
CA GLY A 63 17.23 -5.30 5.94
C GLY A 63 16.34 -5.90 4.84
N GLU A 64 16.09 -7.18 4.99
CA GLU A 64 15.30 -8.02 4.09
C GLU A 64 13.95 -8.36 4.73
N GLY A 65 13.07 -9.00 4.00
CA GLY A 65 11.75 -9.44 4.46
C GLY A 65 10.61 -8.82 3.67
N LEU A 66 9.49 -8.59 4.33
CA LEU A 66 8.26 -8.09 3.70
C LEU A 66 7.96 -6.66 4.18
N VAL A 67 7.44 -5.86 3.26
CA VAL A 67 6.93 -4.51 3.55
C VAL A 67 5.50 -4.38 3.03
N GLY A 68 4.60 -3.93 3.90
CA GLY A 68 3.22 -3.61 3.53
C GLY A 68 3.03 -2.10 3.42
N VAL A 69 2.51 -1.63 2.30
CA VAL A 69 2.09 -0.24 2.13
C VAL A 69 0.59 -0.15 2.35
N HIS A 70 0.17 0.69 3.29
CA HIS A 70 -1.22 0.80 3.67
C HIS A 70 -1.68 2.26 3.76
N ASP A 71 -2.86 2.53 3.25
CA ASP A 71 -3.46 3.87 3.33
C ASP A 71 -3.87 4.18 4.77
N GLY A 72 -3.26 5.19 5.39
CA GLY A 72 -3.52 5.58 6.78
C GLY A 72 -4.98 5.96 7.09
N VAL A 73 -5.76 6.29 6.05
CA VAL A 73 -7.19 6.61 6.12
C VAL A 73 -8.12 5.39 6.06
N ARG A 74 -7.57 4.16 6.01
CA ARG A 74 -8.33 2.90 6.02
C ARG A 74 -8.18 2.16 7.36
N PRO A 75 -8.82 2.63 8.44
CA PRO A 75 -8.58 2.09 9.80
C PRO A 75 -9.30 0.76 10.09
N PHE A 76 -10.10 0.24 9.16
CA PHE A 76 -10.96 -0.93 9.36
C PHE A 76 -10.46 -2.17 8.60
N VAL A 77 -9.17 -2.21 8.27
CA VAL A 77 -8.57 -3.43 7.73
C VAL A 77 -8.65 -4.55 8.77
N SER A 78 -9.14 -5.72 8.36
CA SER A 78 -9.26 -6.86 9.26
C SER A 78 -7.92 -7.56 9.47
N ARG A 79 -7.79 -8.27 10.61
CA ARG A 79 -6.60 -9.07 10.93
C ARG A 79 -6.37 -10.16 9.88
N GLU A 80 -7.46 -10.76 9.37
CA GLU A 80 -7.44 -11.82 8.37
C GLU A 80 -6.86 -11.33 7.04
N VAL A 81 -7.22 -10.12 6.62
CA VAL A 81 -6.68 -9.50 5.39
C VAL A 81 -5.18 -9.20 5.57
N ILE A 82 -4.77 -8.64 6.71
CA ILE A 82 -3.36 -8.40 6.98
C ILE A 82 -2.59 -9.73 6.94
N ALA A 83 -3.05 -10.74 7.69
CA ALA A 83 -2.42 -12.06 7.75
C ALA A 83 -2.32 -12.69 6.36
N GLY A 84 -3.44 -12.76 5.62
CA GLY A 84 -3.47 -13.35 4.28
C GLY A 84 -2.49 -12.69 3.30
N CYS A 85 -2.40 -11.34 3.32
CA CYS A 85 -1.44 -10.62 2.47
C CYS A 85 0.02 -10.96 2.83
N TYR A 86 0.37 -10.96 4.12
CA TYR A 86 1.74 -11.26 4.55
C TYR A 86 2.10 -12.74 4.36
N GLU A 87 1.18 -13.68 4.62
CA GLU A 87 1.39 -15.10 4.39
C GLU A 87 1.61 -15.41 2.91
N ALA A 88 0.76 -14.90 2.03
CA ALA A 88 0.91 -15.10 0.59
C ALA A 88 2.21 -14.46 0.05
N ALA A 89 2.60 -13.29 0.56
CA ALA A 89 3.81 -12.59 0.11
C ALA A 89 5.11 -13.33 0.45
N GLN A 90 5.10 -14.25 1.43
CA GLN A 90 6.26 -15.11 1.71
C GLN A 90 6.68 -15.98 0.51
N THR A 91 5.75 -16.29 -0.38
CA THR A 91 5.99 -17.13 -1.55
C THR A 91 5.82 -16.41 -2.88
N LYS A 92 4.98 -15.35 -2.91
CA LYS A 92 4.59 -14.65 -4.14
C LYS A 92 5.35 -13.35 -4.38
N GLN A 93 6.06 -12.85 -3.38
CA GLN A 93 6.85 -11.61 -3.41
C GLN A 93 6.05 -10.31 -3.60
N ALA A 94 4.87 -10.35 -4.21
CA ALA A 94 3.97 -9.21 -4.39
C ALA A 94 2.51 -9.65 -4.26
N VAL A 95 1.77 -9.01 -3.36
CA VAL A 95 0.38 -9.38 -3.04
C VAL A 95 -0.47 -8.14 -2.84
N ILE A 96 -1.63 -8.11 -3.47
CA ILE A 96 -2.63 -7.06 -3.28
C ILE A 96 -3.99 -7.66 -2.89
N PRO A 97 -4.66 -7.12 -1.88
CA PRO A 97 -6.05 -7.48 -1.60
C PRO A 97 -6.99 -6.79 -2.60
N VAL A 98 -8.03 -7.50 -3.01
CA VAL A 98 -9.03 -6.97 -3.94
C VAL A 98 -10.43 -7.35 -3.50
N ILE A 99 -11.41 -6.51 -3.87
CA ILE A 99 -12.84 -6.80 -3.70
C ILE A 99 -13.55 -6.77 -5.05
N ASP A 100 -14.69 -7.47 -5.12
CA ASP A 100 -15.53 -7.48 -6.30
C ASP A 100 -16.21 -6.13 -6.53
N VAL A 101 -16.38 -5.79 -7.81
CA VAL A 101 -17.23 -4.66 -8.19
C VAL A 101 -18.68 -5.10 -8.17
N VAL A 102 -19.49 -4.54 -7.27
CA VAL A 102 -20.90 -4.86 -7.14
C VAL A 102 -21.80 -3.95 -7.98
N GLU A 103 -21.37 -2.71 -8.23
CA GLU A 103 -22.09 -1.74 -9.05
C GLU A 103 -21.91 -2.01 -10.55
N THR A 104 -22.78 -1.39 -11.36
CA THR A 104 -22.60 -1.38 -12.83
C THR A 104 -21.45 -0.44 -13.20
N VAL A 105 -20.47 -0.96 -13.94
CA VAL A 105 -19.33 -0.19 -14.44
C VAL A 105 -19.64 0.33 -15.84
N ARG A 106 -19.35 1.60 -16.07
CA ARG A 106 -19.41 2.22 -17.39
C ARG A 106 -18.06 2.75 -17.82
N HIS A 107 -17.61 2.33 -18.97
CA HIS A 107 -16.44 2.91 -19.65
C HIS A 107 -16.88 4.17 -20.38
N LEU A 108 -16.20 5.29 -20.09
CA LEU A 108 -16.46 6.56 -20.79
C LEU A 108 -15.78 6.55 -22.15
N THR A 109 -16.56 6.77 -23.17
CA THR A 109 -16.12 6.90 -24.57
C THR A 109 -16.45 8.31 -25.09
N LYS A 110 -15.84 8.73 -26.18
CA LYS A 110 -16.26 9.97 -26.88
C LYS A 110 -16.99 9.56 -28.16
N PRO A 111 -18.32 9.85 -28.28
CA PRO A 111 -19.16 10.76 -27.47
C PRO A 111 -20.16 10.01 -26.53
N GLY A 112 -19.75 9.35 -25.50
CA GLY A 112 -20.72 8.73 -24.59
C GLY A 112 -20.11 7.79 -23.58
N SER A 113 -20.80 6.68 -23.32
CA SER A 113 -20.30 5.63 -22.43
C SER A 113 -20.94 4.29 -22.78
N GLU A 114 -20.26 3.20 -22.47
CA GLU A 114 -20.73 1.83 -22.63
C GLU A 114 -20.70 1.06 -21.30
N THR A 115 -21.60 0.12 -21.11
CA THR A 115 -21.58 -0.79 -19.97
C THR A 115 -20.53 -1.87 -20.24
N VAL A 116 -19.65 -2.11 -19.28
CA VAL A 116 -18.66 -3.17 -19.33
C VAL A 116 -18.98 -4.29 -18.33
N PRO A 117 -18.55 -5.53 -18.57
CA PRO A 117 -18.76 -6.64 -17.64
C PRO A 117 -17.98 -6.37 -16.33
N ARG A 118 -18.70 -6.12 -15.24
CA ARG A 118 -18.07 -5.82 -13.94
C ARG A 118 -17.18 -6.95 -13.41
N ASN A 119 -17.42 -8.19 -13.83
CA ASN A 119 -16.63 -9.35 -13.40
C ASN A 119 -15.18 -9.31 -13.92
N ASP A 120 -14.88 -8.48 -14.92
CA ASP A 120 -13.55 -8.28 -15.45
C ASP A 120 -12.73 -7.24 -14.63
N TYR A 121 -13.35 -6.64 -13.61
CA TYR A 121 -12.77 -5.59 -12.79
C TYR A 121 -12.72 -5.98 -11.32
N LYS A 122 -11.71 -5.51 -10.61
CA LYS A 122 -11.59 -5.62 -9.15
C LYS A 122 -11.23 -4.25 -8.59
N LEU A 123 -11.69 -3.97 -7.38
CA LEU A 123 -11.26 -2.78 -6.64
C LEU A 123 -10.09 -3.16 -5.74
N VAL A 124 -8.96 -2.54 -6.00
CA VAL A 124 -7.73 -2.77 -5.22
C VAL A 124 -7.86 -2.12 -3.85
N GLN A 125 -7.43 -2.85 -2.84
CA GLN A 125 -7.41 -2.44 -1.45
C GLN A 125 -5.96 -2.40 -0.91
N THR A 126 -5.80 -2.12 0.36
CA THR A 126 -4.51 -2.17 1.08
C THR A 126 -4.68 -2.97 2.39
N PRO A 127 -3.60 -3.56 2.93
CA PRO A 127 -2.19 -3.37 2.59
C PRO A 127 -1.77 -4.08 1.31
N GLN A 128 -0.94 -3.44 0.50
CA GLN A 128 -0.21 -4.08 -0.59
C GLN A 128 1.13 -4.54 -0.04
N VAL A 129 1.43 -5.83 -0.11
CA VAL A 129 2.59 -6.42 0.57
C VAL A 129 3.59 -6.95 -0.46
N PHE A 130 4.84 -6.58 -0.28
CA PHE A 130 5.92 -6.89 -1.21
C PHE A 130 7.16 -7.37 -0.46
N GLU A 131 8.00 -8.13 -1.17
CA GLU A 131 9.38 -8.32 -0.76
C GLU A 131 10.12 -6.95 -0.78
N VAL A 132 10.94 -6.68 0.25
CA VAL A 132 11.54 -5.37 0.49
C VAL A 132 12.41 -4.90 -0.68
N GLN A 133 13.27 -5.79 -1.21
CA GLN A 133 14.20 -5.39 -2.27
C GLN A 133 13.46 -5.16 -3.58
N LEU A 134 12.46 -6.00 -3.90
CA LEU A 134 11.59 -5.84 -5.05
C LEU A 134 10.92 -4.46 -5.06
N LEU A 135 10.30 -4.07 -3.93
CA LEU A 135 9.62 -2.78 -3.86
C LEU A 135 10.60 -1.61 -3.93
N LYS A 136 11.74 -1.70 -3.23
CA LYS A 136 12.78 -0.67 -3.29
C LYS A 136 13.34 -0.49 -4.70
N GLU A 137 13.56 -1.56 -5.43
CA GLU A 137 14.02 -1.51 -6.83
C GLU A 137 12.97 -0.86 -7.73
N ALA A 138 11.70 -1.25 -7.58
CA ALA A 138 10.60 -0.66 -8.33
C ALA A 138 10.50 0.87 -8.12
N TYR A 139 10.75 1.35 -6.91
CA TYR A 139 10.75 2.77 -6.58
C TYR A 139 12.01 3.55 -7.01
N GLN A 140 12.98 2.91 -7.70
CA GLN A 140 14.07 3.63 -8.39
C GLN A 140 13.65 4.19 -9.76
N GLN A 141 12.50 3.77 -10.28
CA GLN A 141 11.97 4.31 -11.53
C GLN A 141 11.67 5.81 -11.41
N GLU A 142 11.67 6.51 -12.54
CA GLU A 142 11.14 7.87 -12.61
C GLU A 142 9.61 7.83 -12.45
N TYR A 143 9.08 8.80 -11.72
CA TYR A 143 7.64 8.95 -11.52
C TYR A 143 6.89 9.17 -12.83
N THR A 144 5.74 8.54 -12.96
CA THR A 144 4.77 8.80 -14.02
C THR A 144 3.34 8.80 -13.42
N ASP A 145 2.41 9.51 -14.08
CA ASP A 145 1.01 9.55 -13.66
C ASP A 145 0.28 8.18 -13.78
N ALA A 146 0.92 7.19 -14.41
CA ALA A 146 0.42 5.82 -14.45
C ALA A 146 0.60 5.07 -13.11
N PHE A 147 1.42 5.59 -12.19
CA PHE A 147 1.66 5.01 -10.88
C PHE A 147 0.54 5.37 -9.91
N THR A 148 -0.56 4.64 -9.99
CA THR A 148 -1.76 4.89 -9.17
C THR A 148 -1.70 4.23 -7.80
N ASP A 149 -0.93 3.13 -7.68
CA ASP A 149 -0.69 2.37 -6.44
C ASP A 149 0.69 1.70 -6.47
N ASP A 150 1.05 0.94 -5.43
CA ASP A 150 2.37 0.30 -5.34
C ASP A 150 2.50 -0.87 -6.32
N ALA A 151 1.39 -1.57 -6.59
CA ALA A 151 1.37 -2.64 -7.57
C ALA A 151 1.69 -2.13 -8.98
N SER A 152 1.13 -0.99 -9.40
CA SER A 152 1.41 -0.40 -10.72
C SER A 152 2.88 0.03 -10.87
N VAL A 153 3.54 0.42 -9.78
CA VAL A 153 5.00 0.70 -9.79
C VAL A 153 5.79 -0.57 -10.04
N VAL A 154 5.43 -1.67 -9.35
CA VAL A 154 6.09 -2.97 -9.52
C VAL A 154 5.80 -3.55 -10.91
N GLU A 155 4.55 -3.50 -11.39
CA GLU A 155 4.16 -3.98 -12.71
C GLU A 155 4.90 -3.26 -13.85
N ALA A 156 5.09 -1.95 -13.73
CA ALA A 156 5.84 -1.17 -14.72
C ALA A 156 7.32 -1.58 -14.81
N MET A 157 7.92 -1.96 -13.69
CA MET A 157 9.27 -2.53 -13.66
C MET A 157 9.28 -3.94 -14.29
N ALA A 158 8.29 -4.76 -14.01
CA ALA A 158 8.17 -6.13 -14.52
C ALA A 158 8.06 -6.22 -16.04
N GLY A 159 7.45 -5.22 -16.70
CA GLY A 159 7.47 -5.10 -18.15
C GLY A 159 8.86 -4.90 -18.76
N ARG A 160 9.87 -4.61 -17.91
CA ARG A 160 11.28 -4.44 -18.26
C ARG A 160 12.19 -5.57 -17.75
N SER A 161 11.71 -6.42 -16.83
CA SER A 161 12.46 -7.54 -16.25
C SER A 161 11.61 -8.81 -16.09
N VAL A 162 12.25 -9.98 -16.11
CA VAL A 162 11.59 -11.31 -16.15
C VAL A 162 11.00 -11.74 -14.79
N TRP A 163 11.18 -10.95 -13.71
CA TRP A 163 10.98 -11.39 -12.34
C TRP A 163 9.57 -11.19 -11.75
N CYS A 164 8.75 -10.33 -12.31
CA CYS A 164 7.41 -10.02 -11.77
C CYS A 164 6.30 -10.52 -12.70
N ARG A 165 6.04 -11.82 -12.71
CA ARG A 165 4.98 -12.37 -13.58
C ARG A 165 3.61 -12.50 -12.93
N GLU A 166 3.51 -12.49 -11.58
CA GLU A 166 2.21 -12.67 -10.92
C GLU A 166 2.14 -11.88 -9.61
N ILE A 167 1.21 -10.95 -9.55
CA ILE A 167 0.74 -10.36 -8.29
C ILE A 167 -0.39 -11.24 -7.78
N GLU A 168 -0.20 -11.85 -6.60
CA GLU A 168 -1.24 -12.63 -5.95
C GLU A 168 -2.37 -11.73 -5.47
N LYS A 169 -3.60 -12.08 -5.82
CA LYS A 169 -4.81 -11.35 -5.44
C LYS A 169 -5.52 -12.09 -4.31
N ILE A 170 -5.67 -11.44 -3.18
CA ILE A 170 -6.45 -11.96 -2.05
C ILE A 170 -7.83 -11.32 -2.07
N LEU A 171 -8.85 -12.15 -2.15
CA LEU A 171 -10.24 -11.70 -2.03
C LEU A 171 -10.53 -11.34 -0.57
N ASN A 172 -11.11 -10.18 -0.37
CA ASN A 172 -11.51 -9.65 0.93
C ASN A 172 -13.00 -9.90 1.19
#